data_71b461c63b303a02ae1fb1e8ffbc1456
#
_entry.id   71b461c63b303a02ae1fb1e8ffbc1456
#
_cell.length_a   1.000
_cell.length_b   1.000
_cell.length_c   1.000
_cell.angle_alpha   90.00
_cell.angle_beta   90.00
_cell.angle_gamma   90.00
#
_symmetry.space_group_name_H-M   'P 1'
#
loop_
_entity.id
_entity.type
_entity.pdbx_description
1 polymer ?
#
loop_
_entity_poly.entity_id
_entity_poly.type
_entity_poly.pdbx_seq_one_letter_code
_entity_poly.pdbx_strand_id
1 'polypeptide(L)'
;MAKNYGEELGWELGVDFPTWGNTEIYVKTISKGYLLAGETPKDAYWRVSTAVARRLGKPHLASKFFDYIWRGWLNLATPVLSNTGTDRGLPISCFGIDVGDSIQEIGAKNLEMMLLAKHGGGVGIGVNMIRPAGSRITGNGTSDGVVPFCKIYDSTILATNQGSVRRGAAAINLNIEHGDFDEWIEIREPKGDVNRQSLNLHQSVIIGDKFMRKLEEGDAEARRKWGKVLQKRKATGEPYIMFKGNVNKQNPEAYKHNGLKVFMTNICSEITLHTDESHSFVCCLSSVNLAKYDEWKDTDLIYTAVWFLDGVLEEFIQRAKNMRGFENSVRSAEKGRALGLGVLGWHTYLQQKGISFEGLPAQFETRKIFSGIRIEAERASRDMAEEMGEPLWCVGTGMRNTHLMAIAPTVSNSKLSGNVSAGIEPWAANVFTEQTAKGTFIRRNPELEKVFRKIGINNKETWDKILQDGGSVQDIAELDNWGFINGKLTNRADMTESNFENKEIDWVKNVYKTFKEINQLDLVRQAGIRQQYIDQ
;
A
#
# COMPACT_ATOMS: atom_id res chain seq x y z
N MET A 1 25.51 -5.27 -27.05
CA MET A 1 25.39 -4.66 -25.71
C MET A 1 23.90 -4.58 -25.36
N ALA A 2 23.54 -4.74 -24.11
CA ALA A 2 22.14 -4.54 -23.68
C ALA A 2 21.76 -3.07 -23.89
N LYS A 3 20.52 -2.80 -24.34
CA LYS A 3 20.01 -1.44 -24.56
C LYS A 3 20.07 -0.66 -23.24
N ASN A 4 20.66 0.54 -23.24
CA ASN A 4 20.57 1.48 -22.13
C ASN A 4 19.30 2.34 -22.31
N TYR A 5 18.28 2.13 -21.49
CA TYR A 5 17.04 2.91 -21.55
C TYR A 5 17.17 4.35 -21.01
N GLY A 6 18.25 4.66 -20.28
CA GLY A 6 18.58 6.01 -19.81
C GLY A 6 19.37 6.88 -20.79
N GLU A 7 19.80 6.32 -21.93
CA GLU A 7 20.68 6.99 -22.87
C GLU A 7 20.12 8.33 -23.42
N GLU A 8 18.82 8.36 -23.73
CA GLU A 8 18.15 9.59 -24.20
C GLU A 8 18.12 10.72 -23.15
N LEU A 9 18.32 10.38 -21.88
CA LEU A 9 18.40 11.33 -20.76
C LEU A 9 19.85 11.64 -20.38
N GLY A 10 20.83 11.07 -21.09
CA GLY A 10 22.24 11.19 -20.78
C GLY A 10 22.69 10.42 -19.54
N TRP A 11 21.91 9.43 -19.08
CA TRP A 11 22.24 8.65 -17.88
C TRP A 11 23.10 7.43 -18.20
N GLU A 12 24.17 7.26 -17.42
CA GLU A 12 25.06 6.11 -17.49
C GLU A 12 24.55 4.98 -16.57
N LEU A 13 24.39 3.78 -17.17
CA LEU A 13 23.92 2.59 -16.44
C LEU A 13 24.95 2.14 -15.40
N GLY A 14 24.47 1.94 -14.17
CA GLY A 14 25.30 1.57 -13.02
C GLY A 14 26.02 2.75 -12.35
N VAL A 15 25.97 3.94 -12.96
CA VAL A 15 26.55 5.19 -12.44
C VAL A 15 25.46 6.15 -11.99
N ASP A 16 24.56 6.53 -12.90
CA ASP A 16 23.47 7.49 -12.66
C ASP A 16 22.18 6.81 -12.22
N PHE A 17 21.98 5.56 -12.60
CA PHE A 17 20.86 4.73 -12.16
C PHE A 17 21.27 3.25 -12.05
N PRO A 18 20.60 2.46 -11.18
CA PRO A 18 21.01 1.09 -10.92
C PRO A 18 20.74 0.16 -12.10
N THR A 19 21.56 -0.87 -12.24
CA THR A 19 21.47 -1.85 -13.34
C THR A 19 20.14 -2.61 -13.36
N TRP A 20 19.55 -2.91 -12.21
CA TRP A 20 18.22 -3.52 -12.11
C TRP A 20 17.10 -2.59 -12.56
N GLY A 21 17.34 -1.27 -12.58
CA GLY A 21 16.43 -0.24 -13.08
C GLY A 21 16.49 -0.03 -14.60
N ASN A 22 17.30 -0.80 -15.34
CA ASN A 22 17.43 -0.64 -16.79
C ASN A 22 16.24 -1.19 -17.56
N THR A 23 15.08 -0.58 -17.33
CA THR A 23 13.82 -0.88 -18.02
C THR A 23 13.14 0.41 -18.48
N GLU A 24 12.43 0.35 -19.59
CA GLU A 24 11.69 1.49 -20.12
C GLU A 24 10.72 2.07 -19.07
N ILE A 25 10.01 1.20 -18.36
CA ILE A 25 9.03 1.62 -17.35
C ILE A 25 9.67 2.32 -16.15
N TYR A 26 10.85 1.87 -15.71
CA TYR A 26 11.59 2.54 -14.64
C TYR A 26 12.01 3.94 -15.09
N VAL A 27 12.74 4.05 -16.20
CA VAL A 27 13.31 5.31 -16.68
C VAL A 27 12.22 6.34 -16.95
N LYS A 28 11.16 5.97 -17.67
CA LYS A 28 10.02 6.86 -17.95
C LYS A 28 9.22 7.23 -16.71
N THR A 29 9.16 6.36 -15.70
CA THR A 29 8.42 6.64 -14.47
C THR A 29 9.22 7.58 -13.58
N ILE A 30 10.50 7.28 -13.30
CA ILE A 30 11.30 8.07 -12.37
C ILE A 30 11.61 9.48 -12.91
N SER A 31 11.83 9.62 -14.21
CA SER A 31 12.10 10.94 -14.86
C SER A 31 10.92 11.89 -14.80
N LYS A 32 9.68 11.39 -14.63
CA LYS A 32 8.46 12.21 -14.64
C LYS A 32 7.92 12.47 -13.23
N GLY A 33 8.47 13.47 -12.55
CA GLY A 33 7.95 14.00 -11.29
C GLY A 33 8.61 13.50 -10.00
N TYR A 34 9.52 12.52 -10.06
CA TYR A 34 10.26 12.06 -8.87
C TYR A 34 11.55 12.86 -8.64
N LEU A 35 12.22 13.25 -9.73
CA LEU A 35 13.49 13.95 -9.70
C LEU A 35 13.31 15.47 -9.65
N LEU A 36 14.28 16.18 -9.12
CA LEU A 36 14.43 17.62 -9.29
C LEU A 36 15.03 17.91 -10.67
N ALA A 37 14.97 19.16 -11.11
CA ALA A 37 15.60 19.57 -12.37
C ALA A 37 17.11 19.28 -12.35
N GLY A 38 17.59 18.49 -13.30
CA GLY A 38 19.00 18.10 -13.40
C GLY A 38 19.43 16.94 -12.51
N GLU A 39 18.54 16.40 -11.65
CA GLU A 39 18.86 15.21 -10.84
C GLU A 39 18.87 13.94 -11.69
N THR A 40 19.84 13.07 -11.41
CA THR A 40 19.80 11.63 -11.75
C THR A 40 19.09 10.83 -10.65
N PRO A 41 18.68 9.59 -10.91
CA PRO A 41 18.19 8.70 -9.84
C PRO A 41 19.15 8.55 -8.67
N LYS A 42 20.46 8.53 -8.92
CA LYS A 42 21.50 8.48 -7.89
C LYS A 42 21.45 9.71 -6.98
N ASP A 43 21.35 10.89 -7.57
CA ASP A 43 21.29 12.15 -6.82
C ASP A 43 20.05 12.19 -5.94
N ALA A 44 18.89 11.76 -6.47
CA ALA A 44 17.65 11.69 -5.71
C ALA A 44 17.75 10.72 -4.52
N TYR A 45 18.31 9.52 -4.74
CA TYR A 45 18.51 8.55 -3.65
C TYR A 45 19.49 9.07 -2.59
N TRP A 46 20.56 9.75 -3.02
CA TRP A 46 21.51 10.37 -2.11
C TRP A 46 20.91 11.54 -1.31
N ARG A 47 20.14 12.40 -1.98
CA ARG A 47 19.39 13.50 -1.35
C ARG A 47 18.49 12.99 -0.23
N VAL A 48 17.66 11.99 -0.52
CA VAL A 48 16.73 11.40 0.46
C VAL A 48 17.52 10.80 1.64
N SER A 49 18.53 9.98 1.35
CA SER A 49 19.35 9.31 2.37
C SER A 49 20.03 10.30 3.31
N THR A 50 20.59 11.37 2.74
CA THR A 50 21.26 12.42 3.51
C THR A 50 20.30 13.24 4.36
N ALA A 51 19.14 13.59 3.80
CA ALA A 51 18.11 14.34 4.52
C ALA A 51 17.62 13.55 5.74
N VAL A 52 17.27 12.27 5.56
CA VAL A 52 16.80 11.39 6.62
C VAL A 52 17.86 11.19 7.70
N ALA A 53 19.10 10.91 7.32
CA ALA A 53 20.21 10.73 8.26
C ALA A 53 20.48 11.98 9.12
N ARG A 54 20.36 13.18 8.51
CA ARG A 54 20.46 14.46 9.24
C ARG A 54 19.33 14.65 10.25
N ARG A 55 18.09 14.29 9.89
CA ARG A 55 16.94 14.38 10.81
C ARG A 55 17.09 13.49 12.04
N LEU A 56 17.70 12.34 11.86
CA LEU A 56 18.02 11.43 12.97
C LEU A 56 19.23 11.90 13.83
N GLY A 57 19.94 12.95 13.42
CA GLY A 57 21.21 13.32 14.04
C GLY A 57 22.34 12.32 13.78
N LYS A 58 22.20 11.44 12.79
CA LYS A 58 23.10 10.33 12.46
C LYS A 58 23.59 10.41 11.00
N PRO A 59 24.36 11.44 10.63
CA PRO A 59 24.79 11.64 9.23
C PRO A 59 25.59 10.46 8.65
N HIS A 60 26.24 9.66 9.49
CA HIS A 60 26.97 8.45 9.09
C HIS A 60 26.06 7.36 8.50
N LEU A 61 24.74 7.35 8.80
CA LEU A 61 23.79 6.40 8.23
C LEU A 61 23.42 6.70 6.77
N ALA A 62 23.73 7.88 6.24
CA ALA A 62 23.37 8.28 4.88
C ALA A 62 23.86 7.29 3.83
N SER A 63 25.13 6.86 3.92
CA SER A 63 25.71 5.90 2.99
C SER A 63 25.01 4.52 3.04
N LYS A 64 24.61 4.10 4.23
CA LYS A 64 23.91 2.83 4.43
C LYS A 64 22.49 2.87 3.86
N PHE A 65 21.77 3.95 4.14
CA PHE A 65 20.44 4.18 3.54
C PHE A 65 20.52 4.20 2.02
N PHE A 66 21.50 4.92 1.47
CA PHE A 66 21.73 4.97 0.03
C PHE A 66 22.04 3.58 -0.55
N ASP A 67 22.93 2.81 0.08
CA ASP A 67 23.31 1.46 -0.41
C ASP A 67 22.09 0.54 -0.52
N TYR A 68 21.21 0.52 0.48
CA TYR A 68 20.02 -0.33 0.47
C TYR A 68 18.97 0.11 -0.55
N ILE A 69 18.84 1.42 -0.78
CA ILE A 69 17.98 1.96 -1.84
C ILE A 69 18.59 1.64 -3.22
N TRP A 70 19.90 1.85 -3.38
CA TRP A 70 20.61 1.62 -4.63
C TRP A 70 20.60 0.16 -5.07
N ARG A 71 20.68 -0.77 -4.12
CA ARG A 71 20.53 -2.23 -4.38
C ARG A 71 19.10 -2.61 -4.75
N GLY A 72 18.13 -1.72 -4.57
CA GLY A 72 16.70 -2.02 -4.76
C GLY A 72 16.11 -2.91 -3.67
N TRP A 73 16.75 -2.95 -2.50
CA TRP A 73 16.27 -3.67 -1.33
C TRP A 73 15.20 -2.88 -0.57
N LEU A 74 15.46 -1.58 -0.33
CA LEU A 74 14.51 -0.63 0.25
C LEU A 74 13.91 0.25 -0.84
N ASN A 75 12.60 0.21 -0.99
CA ASN A 75 11.86 0.96 -2.00
C ASN A 75 11.00 2.03 -1.33
N LEU A 76 11.25 3.26 -1.72
CA LEU A 76 10.66 4.45 -1.13
C LEU A 76 9.25 4.69 -1.68
N ALA A 77 8.31 5.00 -0.79
CA ALA A 77 7.00 5.48 -1.23
C ALA A 77 7.15 6.75 -2.09
N THR A 78 6.21 6.97 -3.01
CA THR A 78 6.29 8.10 -3.95
C THR A 78 6.59 9.44 -3.26
N PRO A 79 5.89 9.87 -2.19
CA PRO A 79 6.22 11.14 -1.54
C PRO A 79 7.56 11.11 -0.79
N VAL A 80 7.99 9.97 -0.29
CA VAL A 80 9.31 9.84 0.35
C VAL A 80 10.41 10.12 -0.67
N LEU A 81 10.36 9.49 -1.84
CA LEU A 81 11.36 9.69 -2.90
C LEU A 81 11.30 11.11 -3.48
N SER A 82 10.10 11.61 -3.79
CA SER A 82 9.95 12.88 -4.51
C SER A 82 10.12 14.11 -3.64
N ASN A 83 9.80 14.03 -2.33
CA ASN A 83 9.65 15.23 -1.48
C ASN A 83 10.66 15.33 -0.34
N THR A 84 11.27 14.21 0.11
CA THR A 84 12.26 14.27 1.21
C THR A 84 13.49 15.06 0.80
N GLY A 85 13.90 16.01 1.64
CA GLY A 85 15.03 16.90 1.37
C GLY A 85 14.75 17.93 0.26
N THR A 86 13.46 18.26 -0.01
CA THR A 86 13.04 19.28 -0.97
C THR A 86 11.95 20.17 -0.39
N ASP A 87 11.65 21.29 -1.04
CA ASP A 87 10.55 22.20 -0.67
C ASP A 87 9.24 21.88 -1.43
N ARG A 88 9.19 20.84 -2.27
CA ARG A 88 8.06 20.53 -3.17
C ARG A 88 6.79 20.05 -2.48
N GLY A 89 6.89 19.40 -1.36
CA GLY A 89 5.77 18.76 -0.66
C GLY A 89 6.25 18.07 0.61
N LEU A 90 5.42 17.24 1.22
CA LEU A 90 5.74 16.49 2.44
C LEU A 90 5.96 15.01 2.12
N PRO A 91 6.77 14.30 2.93
CA PRO A 91 7.18 12.93 2.61
C PRO A 91 6.17 11.86 3.02
N ILE A 92 4.92 12.24 3.34
CA ILE A 92 3.88 11.33 3.84
C ILE A 92 2.87 11.00 2.76
N SER A 93 2.53 9.72 2.65
CA SER A 93 1.57 9.19 1.67
C SER A 93 0.13 9.17 2.18
N CYS A 94 -0.06 8.88 3.47
CA CYS A 94 -1.36 8.50 4.03
C CYS A 94 -1.70 9.30 5.28
N PHE A 95 -2.89 9.91 5.24
CA PHE A 95 -3.49 10.66 6.34
C PHE A 95 -4.92 10.17 6.58
N GLY A 96 -5.41 10.40 7.80
CA GLY A 96 -6.81 10.23 8.12
C GLY A 96 -7.33 11.34 9.00
N ILE A 97 -8.51 11.83 8.66
CA ILE A 97 -9.22 12.90 9.38
C ILE A 97 -10.60 12.42 9.78
N ASP A 98 -11.05 12.73 10.98
CA ASP A 98 -12.41 12.47 11.44
C ASP A 98 -13.18 13.78 11.51
N VAL A 99 -14.42 13.76 11.00
CA VAL A 99 -15.26 14.95 10.82
C VAL A 99 -16.35 14.98 11.89
N GLY A 100 -16.37 16.02 12.71
CA GLY A 100 -17.41 16.22 13.70
C GLY A 100 -18.74 16.74 13.10
N ASP A 101 -19.76 16.87 13.96
CA ASP A 101 -21.13 17.19 13.55
C ASP A 101 -21.45 18.69 13.63
N SER A 102 -20.51 19.54 13.27
CA SER A 102 -20.74 21.00 13.16
C SER A 102 -20.26 21.56 11.83
N ILE A 103 -20.87 22.61 11.33
CA ILE A 103 -20.47 23.24 10.06
C ILE A 103 -19.05 23.79 10.14
N GLN A 104 -18.62 24.22 11.33
CA GLN A 104 -17.24 24.68 11.57
C GLN A 104 -16.25 23.56 11.42
N GLU A 105 -16.50 22.38 12.02
CA GLU A 105 -15.62 21.21 11.92
C GLU A 105 -15.62 20.64 10.50
N ILE A 106 -16.78 20.52 9.86
CA ILE A 106 -16.91 20.07 8.47
C ILE A 106 -16.08 20.97 7.54
N GLY A 107 -16.19 22.30 7.71
CA GLY A 107 -15.41 23.28 6.95
C GLY A 107 -13.90 23.21 7.25
N ALA A 108 -13.52 23.11 8.52
CA ALA A 108 -12.13 23.00 8.96
C ALA A 108 -11.47 21.71 8.42
N LYS A 109 -12.17 20.57 8.49
CA LYS A 109 -11.66 19.29 7.97
C LYS A 109 -11.61 19.25 6.44
N ASN A 110 -12.50 19.97 5.75
CA ASN A 110 -12.37 20.15 4.30
C ASN A 110 -11.10 20.94 3.93
N LEU A 111 -10.78 22.01 4.67
CA LEU A 111 -9.53 22.75 4.47
C LEU A 111 -8.31 21.89 4.80
N GLU A 112 -8.34 21.14 5.92
CA GLU A 112 -7.26 20.21 6.29
C GLU A 112 -7.03 19.20 5.17
N MET A 113 -8.07 18.54 4.64
CA MET A 113 -7.98 17.61 3.51
C MET A 113 -7.33 18.26 2.28
N MET A 114 -7.73 19.48 1.92
CA MET A 114 -7.17 20.22 0.78
C MET A 114 -5.67 20.43 0.93
N LEU A 115 -5.22 20.82 2.12
CA LEU A 115 -3.81 21.05 2.42
C LEU A 115 -2.99 19.75 2.39
N LEU A 116 -3.50 18.68 2.99
CA LEU A 116 -2.88 17.36 2.97
C LEU A 116 -2.72 16.83 1.53
N ALA A 117 -3.77 16.93 0.71
CA ALA A 117 -3.75 16.52 -0.69
C ALA A 117 -2.78 17.36 -1.53
N LYS A 118 -2.75 18.68 -1.34
CA LYS A 118 -1.81 19.60 -2.00
C LYS A 118 -0.36 19.19 -1.77
N HIS A 119 -0.03 18.67 -0.60
CA HIS A 119 1.33 18.27 -0.23
C HIS A 119 1.66 16.80 -0.51
N GLY A 120 0.78 16.09 -1.24
CA GLY A 120 1.04 14.74 -1.76
C GLY A 120 0.40 13.60 -1.00
N GLY A 121 -0.38 13.89 0.07
CA GLY A 121 -1.08 12.89 0.87
C GLY A 121 -2.36 12.38 0.22
N GLY A 122 -2.63 11.08 0.34
CA GLY A 122 -3.97 10.51 0.19
C GLY A 122 -4.69 10.55 1.54
N VAL A 123 -5.99 10.86 1.54
CA VAL A 123 -6.73 11.15 2.78
C VAL A 123 -7.90 10.18 2.97
N GLY A 124 -7.93 9.50 4.13
CA GLY A 124 -9.15 8.87 4.63
C GLY A 124 -9.99 9.90 5.38
N ILE A 125 -11.31 9.91 5.18
CA ILE A 125 -12.23 10.84 5.79
C ILE A 125 -13.31 10.06 6.53
N GLY A 126 -13.36 10.16 7.85
CA GLY A 126 -14.44 9.59 8.67
C GLY A 126 -15.59 10.57 8.79
N VAL A 127 -16.79 10.18 8.38
CA VAL A 127 -18.00 11.02 8.48
C VAL A 127 -19.05 10.42 9.41
N ASN A 128 -18.63 9.48 10.25
CA ASN A 128 -19.52 8.74 11.14
C ASN A 128 -20.24 9.61 12.19
N MET A 129 -19.66 10.75 12.54
CA MET A 129 -20.21 11.65 13.55
C MET A 129 -21.26 12.62 13.00
N ILE A 130 -21.26 12.85 11.67
CA ILE A 130 -22.26 13.72 11.04
C ILE A 130 -23.63 13.08 11.20
N ARG A 131 -24.61 13.85 11.71
CA ARG A 131 -25.99 13.37 11.92
C ARG A 131 -26.66 12.97 10.61
N PRO A 132 -27.49 11.93 10.60
CA PRO A 132 -28.23 11.52 9.40
C PRO A 132 -29.29 12.53 8.96
N ALA A 133 -29.70 12.38 7.71
CA ALA A 133 -30.80 13.15 7.12
C ALA A 133 -32.08 13.04 7.97
N GLY A 134 -32.84 14.14 8.06
CA GLY A 134 -34.04 14.27 8.89
C GLY A 134 -33.76 14.57 10.37
N SER A 135 -32.50 14.50 10.83
CA SER A 135 -32.14 14.87 12.20
C SER A 135 -32.36 16.36 12.44
N ARG A 136 -32.89 16.70 13.62
CA ARG A 136 -33.17 18.10 13.98
C ARG A 136 -31.91 18.93 14.15
N ILE A 137 -31.88 20.10 13.55
CA ILE A 137 -30.88 21.14 13.79
C ILE A 137 -31.49 22.18 14.74
N THR A 138 -30.80 22.47 15.85
CA THR A 138 -31.29 23.42 16.84
C THR A 138 -31.48 24.79 16.20
N GLY A 139 -32.72 25.26 16.19
CA GLY A 139 -33.11 26.58 15.65
C GLY A 139 -33.09 26.69 14.11
N ASN A 140 -32.89 25.60 13.36
CA ASN A 140 -32.71 25.69 11.89
C ASN A 140 -33.27 24.51 11.08
N GLY A 141 -34.36 23.89 11.51
CA GLY A 141 -35.00 22.81 10.74
C GLY A 141 -34.31 21.44 10.87
N THR A 142 -34.12 20.75 9.75
CA THR A 142 -33.57 19.38 9.69
C THR A 142 -32.33 19.27 8.80
N SER A 143 -31.46 18.32 9.11
CA SER A 143 -30.24 18.01 8.37
C SER A 143 -30.55 17.26 7.07
N ASP A 144 -29.79 17.52 6.01
CA ASP A 144 -29.77 16.73 4.76
C ASP A 144 -28.79 15.55 4.81
N GLY A 145 -28.17 15.30 5.98
CA GLY A 145 -27.29 14.17 6.22
C GLY A 145 -25.86 14.31 5.66
N VAL A 146 -25.18 13.19 5.49
CA VAL A 146 -23.76 13.14 5.08
C VAL A 146 -23.55 13.37 3.58
N VAL A 147 -24.51 13.04 2.73
CA VAL A 147 -24.32 13.00 1.27
C VAL A 147 -23.98 14.37 0.66
N PRO A 148 -24.61 15.49 1.04
CA PRO A 148 -24.22 16.80 0.56
C PRO A 148 -22.78 17.19 0.92
N PHE A 149 -22.30 16.79 2.10
CA PHE A 149 -20.92 17.05 2.51
C PHE A 149 -19.93 16.15 1.75
N CYS A 150 -20.30 14.92 1.40
CA CYS A 150 -19.51 14.10 0.49
C CYS A 150 -19.26 14.81 -0.85
N LYS A 151 -20.27 15.52 -1.38
CA LYS A 151 -20.14 16.30 -2.61
C LYS A 151 -19.13 17.45 -2.49
N ILE A 152 -19.06 18.11 -1.33
CA ILE A 152 -18.04 19.13 -1.06
C ILE A 152 -16.65 18.50 -1.10
N TYR A 153 -16.42 17.40 -0.40
CA TYR A 153 -15.14 16.68 -0.37
C TYR A 153 -14.76 16.17 -1.77
N ASP A 154 -15.71 15.63 -2.54
CA ASP A 154 -15.50 15.19 -3.92
C ASP A 154 -14.98 16.32 -4.81
N SER A 155 -15.63 17.46 -4.78
CA SER A 155 -15.26 18.65 -5.57
C SER A 155 -13.90 19.21 -5.13
N THR A 156 -13.64 19.23 -3.82
CA THR A 156 -12.37 19.71 -3.25
C THR A 156 -11.22 18.82 -3.66
N ILE A 157 -11.36 17.51 -3.56
CA ILE A 157 -10.26 16.58 -3.91
C ILE A 157 -9.97 16.59 -5.41
N LEU A 158 -10.99 16.74 -6.24
CA LEU A 158 -10.84 16.85 -7.69
C LEU A 158 -10.05 18.11 -8.07
N ALA A 159 -10.30 19.23 -7.38
CA ALA A 159 -9.60 20.50 -7.60
C ALA A 159 -8.16 20.51 -7.05
N THR A 160 -7.84 19.61 -6.12
CA THR A 160 -6.58 19.64 -5.37
C THR A 160 -5.63 18.54 -5.84
N ASN A 161 -4.42 18.92 -6.25
CA ASN A 161 -3.36 17.96 -6.59
C ASN A 161 -1.97 18.54 -6.32
N GLN A 162 -0.98 17.66 -6.22
CA GLN A 162 0.42 18.02 -6.11
C GLN A 162 1.05 18.12 -7.52
N GLY A 163 0.74 19.16 -8.27
CA GLY A 163 1.31 19.40 -9.59
C GLY A 163 1.30 18.15 -10.48
N SER A 164 2.45 17.81 -11.07
CA SER A 164 2.62 16.63 -11.92
C SER A 164 2.95 15.34 -11.17
N VAL A 165 3.18 15.39 -9.85
CA VAL A 165 3.69 14.25 -9.07
C VAL A 165 2.58 13.30 -8.65
N ARG A 166 1.53 13.83 -7.99
CA ARG A 166 0.43 13.04 -7.46
C ARG A 166 -0.89 13.82 -7.52
N ARG A 167 -1.96 13.16 -8.00
CA ARG A 167 -3.31 13.73 -7.95
C ARG A 167 -3.88 13.60 -6.55
N GLY A 168 -4.73 14.55 -6.16
CA GLY A 168 -5.53 14.46 -4.94
C GLY A 168 -6.40 13.20 -4.98
N ALA A 169 -6.48 12.48 -3.87
CA ALA A 169 -7.29 11.27 -3.76
C ALA A 169 -7.76 11.11 -2.30
N ALA A 170 -9.03 10.72 -2.12
CA ALA A 170 -9.60 10.50 -0.81
C ALA A 170 -10.57 9.31 -0.78
N ALA A 171 -10.71 8.68 0.39
CA ALA A 171 -11.72 7.68 0.67
C ALA A 171 -12.62 8.16 1.81
N ILE A 172 -13.92 8.02 1.64
CA ILE A 172 -14.90 8.37 2.64
C ILE A 172 -15.37 7.13 3.41
N ASN A 173 -15.32 7.21 4.74
CA ASN A 173 -15.60 6.09 5.63
C ASN A 173 -16.92 6.32 6.34
N LEU A 174 -17.86 5.35 6.25
CA LEU A 174 -19.15 5.42 6.93
C LEU A 174 -19.51 4.07 7.55
N ASN A 175 -20.08 4.11 8.76
CA ASN A 175 -20.60 2.93 9.44
C ASN A 175 -21.83 2.39 8.71
N ILE A 176 -21.91 1.06 8.53
CA ILE A 176 -23.05 0.40 7.90
C ILE A 176 -24.37 0.61 8.65
N GLU A 177 -24.32 0.90 9.96
CA GLU A 177 -25.49 1.19 10.77
C GLU A 177 -25.89 2.69 10.75
N HIS A 178 -25.16 3.56 10.01
CA HIS A 178 -25.52 4.98 9.87
C HIS A 178 -26.86 5.14 9.16
N GLY A 179 -27.65 6.17 9.54
CA GLY A 179 -28.96 6.44 8.95
C GLY A 179 -28.93 6.69 7.44
N ASP A 180 -27.89 7.32 6.94
CA ASP A 180 -27.73 7.65 5.52
C ASP A 180 -27.00 6.55 4.70
N PHE A 181 -26.74 5.39 5.30
CA PHE A 181 -25.98 4.33 4.61
C PHE A 181 -26.58 3.95 3.25
N ASP A 182 -27.90 3.87 3.17
CA ASP A 182 -28.58 3.41 1.95
C ASP A 182 -28.45 4.38 0.77
N GLU A 183 -28.38 5.67 1.02
CA GLU A 183 -28.09 6.66 -0.01
C GLU A 183 -26.56 6.76 -0.25
N TRP A 184 -25.79 6.82 0.83
CA TRP A 184 -24.34 6.97 0.74
C TRP A 184 -23.67 5.85 -0.07
N ILE A 185 -24.14 4.61 -0.01
CA ILE A 185 -23.55 3.49 -0.79
C ILE A 185 -23.74 3.66 -2.30
N GLU A 186 -24.66 4.52 -2.74
CA GLU A 186 -24.99 4.78 -4.14
C GLU A 186 -24.27 6.01 -4.74
N ILE A 187 -23.60 6.86 -3.93
CA ILE A 187 -23.07 8.17 -4.37
C ILE A 187 -22.05 8.09 -5.52
N ARG A 188 -21.43 6.93 -5.74
CA ARG A 188 -20.48 6.70 -6.84
C ARG A 188 -21.15 6.25 -8.15
N GLU A 189 -22.43 6.01 -8.16
CA GLU A 189 -23.13 5.68 -9.39
C GLU A 189 -23.50 6.95 -10.17
N PRO A 190 -23.23 7.00 -11.49
CA PRO A 190 -23.55 8.17 -12.31
C PRO A 190 -25.03 8.16 -12.70
N LYS A 191 -25.93 8.16 -11.71
CA LYS A 191 -27.39 8.15 -11.89
C LYS A 191 -28.06 9.04 -10.84
N GLY A 192 -29.26 9.53 -11.16
CA GLY A 192 -30.04 10.41 -10.24
C GLY A 192 -29.54 11.83 -10.22
N ASP A 193 -29.73 12.52 -9.08
CA ASP A 193 -29.33 13.92 -8.89
C ASP A 193 -27.80 14.07 -8.82
N VAL A 194 -27.24 14.84 -9.75
CA VAL A 194 -25.79 15.14 -9.83
C VAL A 194 -25.26 15.77 -8.54
N ASN A 195 -26.08 16.55 -7.81
CA ASN A 195 -25.67 17.18 -6.56
C ASN A 195 -25.50 16.17 -5.41
N ARG A 196 -26.03 14.97 -5.56
CA ARG A 196 -25.92 13.87 -4.59
C ARG A 196 -24.96 12.78 -5.04
N GLN A 197 -24.13 13.04 -6.08
CA GLN A 197 -23.12 12.13 -6.59
C GLN A 197 -21.73 12.59 -6.18
N SER A 198 -20.85 11.62 -5.86
CA SER A 198 -19.44 11.83 -5.50
C SER A 198 -18.56 10.78 -6.19
N LEU A 199 -18.31 10.99 -7.48
CA LEU A 199 -17.70 9.99 -8.37
C LEU A 199 -16.17 9.83 -8.18
N ASN A 200 -15.53 10.81 -7.53
CA ASN A 200 -14.05 10.84 -7.35
C ASN A 200 -13.62 10.37 -5.96
N LEU A 201 -14.56 10.20 -5.01
CA LEU A 201 -14.27 9.65 -3.69
C LEU A 201 -14.35 8.12 -3.71
N HIS A 202 -13.34 7.46 -3.17
CA HIS A 202 -13.44 6.05 -2.82
C HIS A 202 -14.34 5.87 -1.59
N GLN A 203 -14.93 4.68 -1.43
CA GLN A 203 -15.80 4.38 -0.30
C GLN A 203 -15.23 3.27 0.58
N SER A 204 -15.36 3.41 1.90
CA SER A 204 -15.02 2.39 2.89
C SER A 204 -16.18 2.22 3.89
N VAL A 205 -16.68 1.01 4.03
CA VAL A 205 -17.73 0.65 4.99
C VAL A 205 -17.10 0.14 6.27
N ILE A 206 -17.49 0.74 7.39
CA ILE A 206 -17.06 0.35 8.73
C ILE A 206 -18.13 -0.57 9.35
N ILE A 207 -17.73 -1.75 9.78
CA ILE A 207 -18.61 -2.79 10.33
C ILE A 207 -18.22 -3.09 11.76
N GLY A 208 -19.18 -2.91 12.69
CA GLY A 208 -19.00 -3.23 14.09
C GLY A 208 -19.48 -4.64 14.44
N ASP A 209 -19.00 -5.19 15.57
CA ASP A 209 -19.36 -6.54 16.05
C ASP A 209 -20.87 -6.71 16.30
N LYS A 210 -21.56 -5.63 16.72
CA LYS A 210 -23.01 -5.65 16.90
C LYS A 210 -23.74 -5.93 15.60
N PHE A 211 -23.33 -5.31 14.51
CA PHE A 211 -23.90 -5.56 13.19
C PHE A 211 -23.64 -7.00 12.73
N MET A 212 -22.42 -7.52 12.93
CA MET A 212 -22.09 -8.89 12.57
C MET A 212 -22.93 -9.91 13.34
N ARG A 213 -23.15 -9.72 14.65
CA ARG A 213 -24.05 -10.59 15.44
C ARG A 213 -25.49 -10.57 14.88
N LYS A 214 -26.04 -9.38 14.59
CA LYS A 214 -27.38 -9.29 13.95
C LYS A 214 -27.43 -10.05 12.62
N LEU A 215 -26.36 -9.93 11.82
CA LEU A 215 -26.28 -10.64 10.54
C LEU A 215 -26.27 -12.17 10.72
N GLU A 216 -25.52 -12.68 11.68
CA GLU A 216 -25.45 -14.11 12.05
C GLU A 216 -26.80 -14.61 12.63
N GLU A 217 -27.46 -13.82 13.45
CA GLU A 217 -28.80 -14.09 14.00
C GLU A 217 -29.91 -14.03 12.96
N GLY A 218 -29.61 -13.56 11.74
CA GLY A 218 -30.56 -13.55 10.64
C GLY A 218 -31.43 -12.32 10.55
N ASP A 219 -31.05 -11.21 11.19
CA ASP A 219 -31.76 -9.93 11.10
C ASP A 219 -31.93 -9.49 9.64
N ALA A 220 -33.17 -9.22 9.24
CA ALA A 220 -33.51 -8.93 7.86
C ALA A 220 -32.85 -7.64 7.34
N GLU A 221 -32.77 -6.62 8.16
CA GLU A 221 -32.16 -5.34 7.79
C GLU A 221 -30.63 -5.45 7.68
N ALA A 222 -29.98 -6.18 8.60
CA ALA A 222 -28.57 -6.47 8.51
C ALA A 222 -28.23 -7.27 7.24
N ARG A 223 -29.03 -8.29 6.91
CA ARG A 223 -28.86 -9.05 5.66
C ARG A 223 -29.06 -8.18 4.41
N ARG A 224 -30.04 -7.32 4.41
CA ARG A 224 -30.29 -6.39 3.31
C ARG A 224 -29.11 -5.44 3.08
N LYS A 225 -28.62 -4.79 4.12
CA LYS A 225 -27.48 -3.86 4.05
C LYS A 225 -26.19 -4.59 3.63
N TRP A 226 -25.92 -5.76 4.20
CA TRP A 226 -24.79 -6.58 3.82
C TRP A 226 -24.86 -7.02 2.37
N GLY A 227 -26.04 -7.45 1.90
CA GLY A 227 -26.28 -7.79 0.50
C GLY A 227 -25.96 -6.64 -0.46
N LYS A 228 -26.32 -5.39 -0.10
CA LYS A 228 -25.95 -4.18 -0.86
C LYS A 228 -24.43 -4.01 -0.95
N VAL A 229 -23.70 -4.15 0.17
CA VAL A 229 -22.22 -4.05 0.17
C VAL A 229 -21.61 -5.07 -0.79
N LEU A 230 -22.03 -6.33 -0.70
CA LEU A 230 -21.50 -7.40 -1.56
C LEU A 230 -21.83 -7.17 -3.03
N GLN A 231 -23.05 -6.72 -3.34
CA GLN A 231 -23.46 -6.38 -4.70
C GLN A 231 -22.62 -5.24 -5.29
N LYS A 232 -22.37 -4.18 -4.54
CA LYS A 232 -21.53 -3.06 -4.97
C LYS A 232 -20.08 -3.50 -5.19
N ARG A 233 -19.51 -4.26 -4.26
CA ARG A 233 -18.15 -4.81 -4.42
C ARG A 233 -18.03 -5.68 -5.67
N LYS A 234 -19.01 -6.51 -5.96
CA LYS A 234 -19.02 -7.33 -7.19
C LYS A 234 -19.05 -6.46 -8.45
N ALA A 235 -19.81 -5.37 -8.43
CA ALA A 235 -19.99 -4.50 -9.59
C ALA A 235 -18.81 -3.53 -9.84
N THR A 236 -18.20 -3.01 -8.78
CA THR A 236 -17.25 -1.88 -8.86
C THR A 236 -15.89 -2.13 -8.19
N GLY A 237 -15.76 -3.19 -7.37
CA GLY A 237 -14.61 -3.40 -6.49
C GLY A 237 -14.69 -2.62 -5.16
N GLU A 238 -15.65 -1.75 -4.99
CA GLU A 238 -15.89 -0.94 -3.78
C GLU A 238 -17.29 -1.17 -3.21
N PRO A 239 -17.54 -0.82 -1.93
CA PRO A 239 -16.64 -0.18 -0.97
C PRO A 239 -15.56 -1.11 -0.42
N TYR A 240 -14.47 -0.54 0.15
CA TYR A 240 -13.57 -1.26 1.06
C TYR A 240 -14.35 -1.67 2.31
N ILE A 241 -13.88 -2.68 3.03
CA ILE A 241 -14.54 -3.18 4.24
C ILE A 241 -13.56 -3.18 5.40
N MET A 242 -13.93 -2.52 6.49
CA MET A 242 -13.19 -2.54 7.75
C MET A 242 -14.03 -3.19 8.85
N PHE A 243 -13.55 -4.29 9.43
CA PHE A 243 -14.14 -4.90 10.62
C PHE A 243 -13.59 -4.23 11.89
N LYS A 244 -14.24 -3.15 12.32
CA LYS A 244 -13.78 -2.28 13.41
C LYS A 244 -13.50 -3.03 14.72
N GLY A 245 -14.30 -4.02 15.05
CA GLY A 245 -14.10 -4.82 16.26
C GLY A 245 -12.80 -5.61 16.22
N ASN A 246 -12.52 -6.28 15.10
CA ASN A 246 -11.28 -7.05 14.91
C ASN A 246 -10.05 -6.15 14.96
N VAL A 247 -10.08 -5.00 14.26
CA VAL A 247 -8.99 -4.02 14.27
C VAL A 247 -8.69 -3.56 15.69
N ASN A 248 -9.69 -3.09 16.43
CA ASN A 248 -9.48 -2.59 17.80
C ASN A 248 -9.10 -3.67 18.81
N LYS A 249 -9.49 -4.93 18.59
CA LYS A 249 -9.06 -6.07 19.40
C LYS A 249 -7.58 -6.38 19.21
N GLN A 250 -7.06 -6.18 17.99
CA GLN A 250 -5.68 -6.46 17.62
C GLN A 250 -4.75 -5.24 17.75
N ASN A 251 -5.27 -4.08 18.18
CA ASN A 251 -4.44 -2.88 18.38
C ASN A 251 -3.15 -3.19 19.16
N PRO A 252 -2.03 -2.55 18.80
CA PRO A 252 -0.78 -2.62 19.54
C PRO A 252 -0.93 -2.21 21.01
N GLU A 253 0.00 -2.68 21.84
CA GLU A 253 0.04 -2.41 23.29
C GLU A 253 -0.08 -0.90 23.61
N ALA A 254 0.63 -0.07 22.88
CA ALA A 254 0.60 1.38 23.01
C ALA A 254 -0.83 1.95 22.90
N TYR A 255 -1.63 1.43 21.97
CA TYR A 255 -3.02 1.87 21.80
C TYR A 255 -3.94 1.34 22.91
N LYS A 256 -3.77 0.08 23.31
CA LYS A 256 -4.54 -0.51 24.40
C LYS A 256 -4.28 0.24 25.72
N HIS A 257 -3.01 0.51 26.01
CA HIS A 257 -2.58 1.24 27.22
C HIS A 257 -3.19 2.64 27.30
N ASN A 258 -3.24 3.35 26.18
CA ASN A 258 -3.77 4.72 26.11
C ASN A 258 -5.27 4.79 25.79
N GLY A 259 -5.98 3.66 25.65
CA GLY A 259 -7.40 3.62 25.30
C GLY A 259 -7.72 4.15 23.89
N LEU A 260 -6.72 4.21 23.01
CA LEU A 260 -6.87 4.71 21.65
C LEU A 260 -7.63 3.71 20.78
N LYS A 261 -8.53 4.21 19.95
CA LYS A 261 -9.38 3.37 19.09
C LYS A 261 -9.35 3.84 17.65
N VAL A 262 -9.56 2.88 16.75
CA VAL A 262 -9.61 3.08 15.31
C VAL A 262 -11.07 3.08 14.86
N PHE A 263 -11.46 4.08 14.08
CA PHE A 263 -12.83 4.26 13.59
C PHE A 263 -12.94 4.32 12.08
N MET A 264 -11.80 4.44 11.38
CA MET A 264 -11.73 4.59 9.94
C MET A 264 -10.38 4.11 9.40
N THR A 265 -10.23 4.09 8.08
CA THR A 265 -8.99 3.75 7.40
C THR A 265 -8.53 4.88 6.48
N ASN A 266 -7.29 4.78 5.95
CA ASN A 266 -6.78 5.65 4.89
C ASN A 266 -7.45 5.35 3.53
N ILE A 267 -6.95 6.02 2.48
CA ILE A 267 -7.48 5.87 1.11
C ILE A 267 -7.40 4.44 0.55
N CYS A 268 -6.36 3.68 0.90
CA CYS A 268 -6.16 2.31 0.39
C CYS A 268 -6.58 1.22 1.39
N SER A 269 -7.11 1.60 2.53
CA SER A 269 -7.64 0.72 3.59
C SER A 269 -6.61 -0.11 4.36
N GLU A 270 -5.30 0.11 4.16
CA GLU A 270 -4.23 -0.60 4.86
C GLU A 270 -3.78 0.06 6.17
N ILE A 271 -4.19 1.31 6.44
CA ILE A 271 -3.77 2.06 7.63
C ILE A 271 -4.94 2.15 8.61
N THR A 272 -4.72 1.63 9.81
CA THR A 272 -5.70 1.58 10.89
C THR A 272 -5.15 2.29 12.13
N LEU A 273 -5.14 3.62 12.09
CA LEU A 273 -4.62 4.47 13.15
C LEU A 273 -5.73 5.29 13.81
N HIS A 274 -5.45 5.75 15.03
CA HIS A 274 -6.37 6.56 15.81
C HIS A 274 -6.58 7.94 15.20
N THR A 275 -7.85 8.37 15.19
CA THR A 275 -8.28 9.74 14.88
C THR A 275 -9.29 10.20 15.91
N ASP A 276 -9.28 11.49 16.20
CA ASP A 276 -10.32 12.20 16.93
C ASP A 276 -10.38 13.67 16.47
N GLU A 277 -11.12 14.50 17.17
CA GLU A 277 -11.28 15.92 16.87
C GLU A 277 -9.92 16.66 16.77
N SER A 278 -8.94 16.28 17.61
CA SER A 278 -7.64 16.93 17.74
C SER A 278 -6.47 16.14 17.14
N HIS A 279 -6.71 14.94 16.65
CA HIS A 279 -5.69 14.04 16.10
C HIS A 279 -6.08 13.53 14.71
N SER A 280 -5.30 13.90 13.71
CA SER A 280 -5.40 13.35 12.36
C SER A 280 -4.23 12.39 12.16
N PHE A 281 -4.50 11.13 11.82
CA PHE A 281 -3.42 10.17 11.75
C PHE A 281 -2.48 10.41 10.57
N VAL A 282 -1.24 10.00 10.77
CA VAL A 282 -0.15 10.05 9.79
C VAL A 282 0.54 8.70 9.78
N CYS A 283 0.76 8.13 8.60
CA CYS A 283 1.58 6.94 8.45
C CYS A 283 2.70 7.14 7.43
N CYS A 284 3.91 6.82 7.84
CA CYS A 284 5.12 6.88 7.02
C CYS A 284 5.38 5.51 6.39
N LEU A 285 5.31 5.43 5.07
CA LEU A 285 5.34 4.18 4.32
C LEU A 285 6.61 4.04 3.46
N SER A 286 7.19 2.84 3.47
CA SER A 286 8.13 2.32 2.46
C SER A 286 8.08 0.80 2.48
N SER A 287 8.70 0.15 1.48
CA SER A 287 8.59 -1.31 1.34
C SER A 287 9.94 -1.95 1.05
N VAL A 288 10.18 -3.15 1.58
CA VAL A 288 11.32 -3.98 1.19
C VAL A 288 10.94 -4.89 0.02
N ASN A 289 11.89 -5.14 -0.87
CA ASN A 289 11.68 -5.91 -2.09
C ASN A 289 11.93 -7.41 -1.84
N LEU A 290 10.86 -8.18 -1.80
CA LEU A 290 10.95 -9.64 -1.61
C LEU A 290 11.56 -10.37 -2.82
N ALA A 291 11.50 -9.79 -4.03
CA ALA A 291 12.23 -10.34 -5.16
C ALA A 291 13.75 -10.33 -4.97
N LYS A 292 14.23 -9.59 -3.96
CA LYS A 292 15.63 -9.51 -3.53
C LYS A 292 15.87 -10.17 -2.15
N TYR A 293 14.91 -10.96 -1.65
CA TYR A 293 14.94 -11.52 -0.30
C TYR A 293 16.24 -12.27 0.00
N ASP A 294 16.72 -13.12 -0.90
CA ASP A 294 17.95 -13.89 -0.69
C ASP A 294 19.22 -13.02 -0.60
N GLU A 295 19.18 -11.80 -1.15
CA GLU A 295 20.30 -10.86 -1.07
C GLU A 295 20.36 -10.15 0.29
N TRP A 296 19.20 -9.93 0.93
CA TRP A 296 19.15 -9.10 2.13
C TRP A 296 18.72 -9.81 3.43
N LYS A 297 18.17 -11.02 3.36
CA LYS A 297 17.60 -11.74 4.52
C LYS A 297 18.56 -11.91 5.70
N ASP A 298 19.87 -12.00 5.44
CA ASP A 298 20.91 -12.18 6.44
C ASP A 298 21.65 -10.86 6.77
N THR A 299 21.04 -9.72 6.41
CA THR A 299 21.57 -8.37 6.68
C THR A 299 20.71 -7.66 7.72
N ASP A 300 21.09 -6.47 8.13
CA ASP A 300 20.31 -5.61 9.02
C ASP A 300 19.36 -4.66 8.25
N LEU A 301 18.94 -5.02 7.03
CA LEU A 301 18.05 -4.19 6.22
C LEU A 301 16.80 -3.75 6.97
N ILE A 302 16.09 -4.67 7.61
CA ILE A 302 14.82 -4.38 8.30
C ILE A 302 15.04 -3.41 9.45
N TYR A 303 16.05 -3.68 10.28
CA TYR A 303 16.47 -2.79 11.35
C TYR A 303 16.74 -1.37 10.82
N THR A 304 17.55 -1.27 9.79
CA THR A 304 17.92 0.00 9.15
C THR A 304 16.73 0.70 8.50
N ALA A 305 15.78 -0.04 7.91
CA ALA A 305 14.57 0.52 7.30
C ALA A 305 13.63 1.16 8.33
N VAL A 306 13.54 0.62 9.53
CA VAL A 306 12.75 1.23 10.63
C VAL A 306 13.38 2.56 11.07
N TRP A 307 14.69 2.61 11.25
CA TRP A 307 15.41 3.87 11.50
C TRP A 307 15.19 4.89 10.38
N PHE A 308 15.27 4.44 9.13
CA PHE A 308 15.01 5.30 7.98
C PHE A 308 13.60 5.90 8.02
N LEU A 309 12.58 5.09 8.27
CA LEU A 309 11.18 5.56 8.32
C LEU A 309 10.93 6.52 9.49
N ASP A 310 11.52 6.27 10.66
CA ASP A 310 11.42 7.21 11.79
C ASP A 310 12.07 8.57 11.45
N GLY A 311 13.18 8.57 10.72
CA GLY A 311 13.80 9.79 10.21
C GLY A 311 13.00 10.50 9.12
N VAL A 312 12.27 9.77 8.26
CA VAL A 312 11.32 10.36 7.31
C VAL A 312 10.15 11.01 8.04
N LEU A 313 9.66 10.36 9.10
CA LEU A 313 8.61 10.94 9.93
C LEU A 313 9.09 12.19 10.67
N GLU A 314 10.34 12.21 11.14
CA GLU A 314 10.95 13.41 11.72
C GLU A 314 11.06 14.55 10.71
N GLU A 315 11.43 14.25 9.45
CA GLU A 315 11.40 15.23 8.35
C GLU A 315 10.00 15.85 8.18
N PHE A 316 8.96 15.02 8.23
CA PHE A 316 7.57 15.50 8.20
C PHE A 316 7.28 16.43 9.38
N ILE A 317 7.53 15.99 10.61
CA ILE A 317 7.25 16.76 11.82
C ILE A 317 7.95 18.13 11.77
N GLN A 318 9.24 18.15 11.49
CA GLN A 318 10.02 19.40 11.48
C GLN A 318 9.57 20.38 10.39
N ARG A 319 9.11 19.89 9.25
CA ARG A 319 8.61 20.74 8.16
C ARG A 319 7.17 21.20 8.38
N ALA A 320 6.32 20.32 8.90
CA ALA A 320 4.89 20.57 9.03
C ALA A 320 4.52 21.38 10.31
N LYS A 321 5.33 21.33 11.37
CA LYS A 321 5.00 21.95 12.68
C LYS A 321 4.69 23.46 12.64
N ASN A 322 5.21 24.18 11.65
CA ASN A 322 4.95 25.59 11.46
C ASN A 322 3.96 25.88 10.30
N MET A 323 3.36 24.84 9.73
CA MET A 323 2.40 24.97 8.64
C MET A 323 0.99 24.96 9.21
N ARG A 324 0.25 26.05 8.97
CA ARG A 324 -1.16 26.14 9.38
C ARG A 324 -1.99 25.04 8.73
N GLY A 325 -2.81 24.35 9.52
CA GLY A 325 -3.68 23.27 9.09
C GLY A 325 -3.05 21.87 9.15
N PHE A 326 -1.83 21.76 9.71
CA PHE A 326 -1.16 20.48 9.96
C PHE A 326 -1.04 20.14 11.45
N GLU A 327 -1.61 20.97 12.33
CA GLU A 327 -1.45 20.86 13.79
C GLU A 327 -1.88 19.48 14.32
N ASN A 328 -3.03 18.97 13.82
CA ASN A 328 -3.55 17.65 14.23
C ASN A 328 -2.69 16.50 13.74
N SER A 329 -2.20 16.59 12.50
CA SER A 329 -1.31 15.59 11.90
C SER A 329 0.06 15.56 12.59
N VAL A 330 0.63 16.74 12.89
CA VAL A 330 1.90 16.85 13.62
C VAL A 330 1.75 16.28 15.03
N ARG A 331 0.68 16.63 15.75
CA ARG A 331 0.40 16.12 17.09
C ARG A 331 0.31 14.58 17.13
N SER A 332 -0.36 13.98 16.16
CA SER A 332 -0.43 12.51 16.04
C SER A 332 0.94 11.91 15.74
N ALA A 333 1.69 12.53 14.82
CA ALA A 333 3.03 12.07 14.45
C ALA A 333 4.00 12.12 15.62
N GLU A 334 4.00 13.20 16.40
CA GLU A 334 4.85 13.36 17.58
C GLU A 334 4.51 12.38 18.71
N LYS A 335 3.20 12.18 18.97
CA LYS A 335 2.76 11.33 20.07
C LYS A 335 2.90 9.83 19.80
N GLY A 336 2.72 9.41 18.56
CA GLY A 336 2.63 7.98 18.22
C GLY A 336 3.77 7.46 17.38
N ARG A 337 4.40 8.29 16.56
CA ARG A 337 5.45 7.92 15.60
C ARG A 337 5.13 6.63 14.82
N ALA A 338 3.90 6.52 14.31
CA ALA A 338 3.46 5.33 13.59
C ALA A 338 4.19 5.17 12.25
N LEU A 339 4.71 3.98 12.01
CA LEU A 339 5.39 3.57 10.78
C LEU A 339 4.57 2.51 10.06
N GLY A 340 4.80 2.37 8.75
CA GLY A 340 4.23 1.34 7.92
C GLY A 340 5.31 0.74 7.01
N LEU A 341 6.22 -0.05 7.57
CA LEU A 341 7.14 -0.85 6.77
C LEU A 341 6.37 -1.99 6.13
N GLY A 342 6.34 -2.00 4.81
CA GLY A 342 5.68 -3.02 4.02
C GLY A 342 6.63 -3.85 3.19
N VAL A 343 6.04 -4.64 2.29
CA VAL A 343 6.76 -5.44 1.32
C VAL A 343 6.19 -5.21 -0.08
N LEU A 344 6.98 -5.52 -1.10
CA LEU A 344 6.52 -5.65 -2.48
C LEU A 344 7.23 -6.85 -3.14
N GLY A 345 6.70 -7.32 -4.27
CA GLY A 345 7.31 -8.42 -5.00
C GLY A 345 7.01 -9.80 -4.44
N TRP A 346 5.95 -9.99 -3.64
CA TRP A 346 5.60 -11.29 -3.05
C TRP A 346 5.39 -12.39 -4.08
N HIS A 347 4.53 -12.18 -5.09
CA HIS A 347 4.31 -13.19 -6.12
C HIS A 347 5.56 -13.41 -6.98
N THR A 348 6.30 -12.35 -7.29
CA THR A 348 7.60 -12.46 -7.99
C THR A 348 8.59 -13.33 -7.20
N TYR A 349 8.68 -13.16 -5.88
CA TYR A 349 9.50 -14.01 -5.01
C TYR A 349 9.10 -15.48 -5.08
N LEU A 350 7.80 -15.78 -4.98
CA LEU A 350 7.31 -17.16 -5.09
C LEU A 350 7.67 -17.78 -6.45
N GLN A 351 7.50 -17.02 -7.53
CA GLN A 351 7.84 -17.45 -8.89
C GLN A 351 9.35 -17.71 -9.05
N GLN A 352 10.22 -16.89 -8.44
CA GLN A 352 11.66 -17.11 -8.41
C GLN A 352 12.03 -18.41 -7.68
N LYS A 353 11.26 -18.76 -6.65
CA LYS A 353 11.42 -20.02 -5.92
C LYS A 353 10.76 -21.22 -6.60
N GLY A 354 10.03 -21.01 -7.69
CA GLY A 354 9.24 -22.05 -8.34
C GLY A 354 8.09 -22.54 -7.46
N ILE A 355 7.56 -21.70 -6.59
CA ILE A 355 6.47 -22.02 -5.65
C ILE A 355 5.16 -21.45 -6.20
N SER A 356 4.11 -22.30 -6.24
CA SER A 356 2.75 -21.84 -6.54
C SER A 356 2.28 -20.86 -5.45
N PHE A 357 1.48 -19.86 -5.85
CA PHE A 357 0.83 -18.96 -4.89
C PHE A 357 -0.11 -19.71 -3.95
N GLU A 358 -0.66 -20.83 -4.40
CA GLU A 358 -1.60 -21.69 -3.66
C GLU A 358 -0.84 -22.72 -2.81
N GLY A 359 -1.48 -23.17 -1.73
CA GLY A 359 -1.01 -24.31 -0.94
C GLY A 359 -0.04 -23.98 0.19
N LEU A 360 0.44 -25.03 0.84
CA LEU A 360 1.23 -24.95 2.06
C LEU A 360 2.61 -24.30 1.88
N PRO A 361 3.38 -24.55 0.79
CA PRO A 361 4.70 -23.93 0.63
C PRO A 361 4.65 -22.40 0.70
N ALA A 362 3.70 -21.75 0.00
CA ALA A 362 3.52 -20.30 0.07
C ALA A 362 3.12 -19.81 1.46
N GLN A 363 2.31 -20.58 2.19
CA GLN A 363 1.93 -20.27 3.57
C GLN A 363 3.12 -20.35 4.53
N PHE A 364 4.02 -21.33 4.36
CA PHE A 364 5.26 -21.44 5.13
C PHE A 364 6.19 -20.26 4.88
N GLU A 365 6.41 -19.90 3.63
CA GLU A 365 7.23 -18.73 3.28
C GLU A 365 6.62 -17.43 3.81
N THR A 366 5.28 -17.30 3.76
CA THR A 366 4.57 -16.16 4.38
C THR A 366 4.91 -16.03 5.86
N ARG A 367 4.75 -17.11 6.62
CA ARG A 367 5.04 -17.11 8.07
C ARG A 367 6.51 -16.79 8.35
N LYS A 368 7.42 -17.48 7.70
CA LYS A 368 8.87 -17.35 7.87
C LYS A 368 9.33 -15.90 7.64
N ILE A 369 8.94 -15.32 6.50
CA ILE A 369 9.38 -13.98 6.10
C ILE A 369 8.78 -12.92 7.03
N PHE A 370 7.47 -12.93 7.24
CA PHE A 370 6.82 -11.88 8.02
C PHE A 370 7.15 -11.95 9.51
N SER A 371 7.35 -13.14 10.08
CA SER A 371 7.86 -13.25 11.46
C SER A 371 9.27 -12.68 11.61
N GLY A 372 10.17 -12.96 10.65
CA GLY A 372 11.53 -12.42 10.66
C GLY A 372 11.54 -10.89 10.54
N ILE A 373 10.73 -10.33 9.63
CA ILE A 373 10.59 -8.86 9.48
C ILE A 373 10.07 -8.25 10.80
N ARG A 374 9.05 -8.85 11.42
CA ARG A 374 8.48 -8.35 12.67
C ARG A 374 9.49 -8.30 13.80
N ILE A 375 10.26 -9.37 14.02
CA ILE A 375 11.28 -9.46 15.07
C ILE A 375 12.31 -8.34 14.93
N GLU A 376 12.85 -8.15 13.74
CA GLU A 376 13.87 -7.12 13.48
C GLU A 376 13.30 -5.70 13.56
N ALA A 377 12.05 -5.50 13.12
CA ALA A 377 11.39 -4.20 13.23
C ALA A 377 11.14 -3.82 14.70
N GLU A 378 10.70 -4.76 15.54
CA GLU A 378 10.54 -4.52 16.97
C GLU A 378 11.87 -4.21 17.66
N ARG A 379 12.92 -4.99 17.34
CA ARG A 379 14.26 -4.74 17.87
C ARG A 379 14.70 -3.31 17.55
N ALA A 380 14.57 -2.86 16.31
CA ALA A 380 14.93 -1.50 15.90
C ALA A 380 14.16 -0.42 16.68
N SER A 381 12.86 -0.61 16.87
CA SER A 381 12.03 0.36 17.61
C SER A 381 12.37 0.41 19.10
N ARG A 382 12.76 -0.73 19.71
CA ARG A 382 13.22 -0.78 21.11
C ARG A 382 14.56 -0.08 21.27
N ASP A 383 15.53 -0.38 20.42
CA ASP A 383 16.85 0.27 20.45
C ASP A 383 16.72 1.80 20.24
N MET A 384 15.80 2.23 19.37
CA MET A 384 15.50 3.65 19.20
C MET A 384 14.81 4.26 20.44
N ALA A 385 13.95 3.52 21.13
CA ALA A 385 13.33 4.00 22.37
C ALA A 385 14.38 4.21 23.48
N GLU A 386 15.34 3.30 23.61
CA GLU A 386 16.46 3.43 24.54
C GLU A 386 17.34 4.65 24.23
N GLU A 387 17.60 4.90 22.94
CA GLU A 387 18.50 5.99 22.53
C GLU A 387 17.80 7.36 22.46
N MET A 388 16.59 7.42 21.97
CA MET A 388 15.89 8.66 21.62
C MET A 388 14.64 8.94 22.48
N GLY A 389 14.29 8.01 23.37
CA GLY A 389 13.13 8.07 24.25
C GLY A 389 11.84 7.56 23.61
N GLU A 390 10.88 7.24 24.47
CA GLU A 390 9.54 6.84 24.10
C GLU A 390 8.65 8.06 23.84
N PRO A 391 7.93 8.16 22.70
CA PRO A 391 6.93 9.21 22.51
C PRO A 391 5.71 8.96 23.43
N LEU A 392 4.87 9.99 23.59
CA LEU A 392 3.82 10.01 24.61
C LEU A 392 2.92 8.77 24.60
N TRP A 393 2.50 8.30 23.42
CA TRP A 393 1.64 7.11 23.31
C TRP A 393 2.37 5.78 23.51
N CYS A 394 3.69 5.80 23.50
CA CYS A 394 4.51 4.62 23.71
C CYS A 394 5.09 4.51 25.14
N VAL A 395 4.87 5.50 25.99
CA VAL A 395 5.43 5.51 27.36
C VAL A 395 5.09 4.22 28.11
N GLY A 396 6.12 3.54 28.60
CA GLY A 396 6.02 2.29 29.35
C GLY A 396 5.92 1.03 28.48
N THR A 397 6.02 1.14 27.15
CA THR A 397 5.99 0.00 26.23
C THR A 397 7.37 -0.50 25.80
N GLY A 398 8.41 0.29 26.04
CA GLY A 398 9.76 0.03 25.55
C GLY A 398 9.90 0.22 24.03
N MET A 399 8.95 0.91 23.38
CA MET A 399 8.92 1.12 21.93
C MET A 399 8.98 2.60 21.60
N ARG A 400 9.63 2.94 20.48
CA ARG A 400 9.56 4.29 19.92
C ARG A 400 8.36 4.51 19.02
N ASN A 401 7.80 3.47 18.44
CA ASN A 401 6.75 3.55 17.43
C ASN A 401 5.53 2.76 17.87
N THR A 402 4.35 3.35 17.79
CA THR A 402 3.08 2.64 18.12
C THR A 402 2.79 1.52 17.14
N HIS A 403 3.15 1.70 15.86
CA HIS A 403 2.98 0.75 14.77
C HIS A 403 4.26 0.68 13.96
N LEU A 404 4.57 -0.48 13.41
CA LEU A 404 5.79 -0.73 12.63
C LEU A 404 5.50 -1.18 11.20
N MET A 405 4.48 -2.01 11.01
CA MET A 405 4.23 -2.69 9.75
C MET A 405 2.84 -2.39 9.18
N ALA A 406 2.82 -2.08 7.88
CA ALA A 406 1.61 -1.97 7.05
C ALA A 406 1.94 -2.37 5.61
N ILE A 407 1.01 -3.03 4.93
CA ILE A 407 1.23 -3.48 3.54
C ILE A 407 0.53 -2.54 2.57
N ALA A 408 1.30 -1.60 2.02
CA ALA A 408 0.81 -0.69 0.99
C ALA A 408 0.63 -1.39 -0.37
N PRO A 409 -0.27 -0.90 -1.24
CA PRO A 409 -0.49 -1.48 -2.58
C PRO A 409 0.73 -1.42 -3.51
N THR A 410 1.63 -0.47 -3.35
CA THR A 410 2.90 -0.27 -4.08
C THR A 410 2.83 -0.29 -5.61
N VAL A 411 1.69 0.05 -6.22
CA VAL A 411 1.46 -0.02 -7.67
C VAL A 411 2.50 0.76 -8.49
N SER A 412 2.88 1.96 -8.04
CA SER A 412 3.93 2.76 -8.69
C SER A 412 5.34 2.26 -8.33
N ASN A 413 5.55 1.91 -7.06
CA ASN A 413 6.85 1.50 -6.56
C ASN A 413 7.34 0.18 -7.16
N SER A 414 6.44 -0.78 -7.43
CA SER A 414 6.80 -2.06 -8.06
C SER A 414 7.44 -1.88 -9.43
N LYS A 415 7.05 -0.82 -10.17
CA LYS A 415 7.66 -0.44 -11.46
C LYS A 415 9.08 0.10 -11.27
N LEU A 416 9.29 0.86 -10.19
CA LEU A 416 10.58 1.42 -9.80
C LEU A 416 11.47 0.42 -9.05
N SER A 417 11.03 -0.83 -8.90
CA SER A 417 11.72 -1.88 -8.14
C SER A 417 12.11 -3.08 -9.02
N GLY A 418 12.31 -2.85 -10.32
CA GLY A 418 12.63 -3.92 -11.27
C GLY A 418 11.41 -4.58 -11.90
N ASN A 419 10.27 -3.89 -11.95
CA ASN A 419 9.02 -4.40 -12.53
C ASN A 419 8.53 -5.70 -11.85
N VAL A 420 8.53 -5.73 -10.52
CA VAL A 420 8.05 -6.86 -9.71
C VAL A 420 6.54 -6.78 -9.47
N SER A 421 5.95 -7.82 -8.87
CA SER A 421 4.54 -7.79 -8.43
C SER A 421 4.32 -6.73 -7.35
N ALA A 422 3.13 -6.10 -7.34
CA ALA A 422 2.79 -5.07 -6.37
C ALA A 422 2.46 -5.70 -5.00
N GLY A 423 3.00 -5.15 -3.93
CA GLY A 423 2.71 -5.56 -2.55
C GLY A 423 2.80 -7.07 -2.35
N ILE A 424 1.72 -7.61 -1.81
CA ILE A 424 1.48 -9.03 -1.57
C ILE A 424 0.54 -9.66 -2.61
N GLU A 425 0.17 -8.90 -3.64
CA GLU A 425 -0.82 -9.32 -4.63
C GLU A 425 -0.22 -10.24 -5.67
N PRO A 426 -0.99 -11.23 -6.18
CA PRO A 426 -0.62 -11.97 -7.38
C PRO A 426 -0.65 -11.05 -8.62
N TRP A 427 0.13 -11.41 -9.64
CA TRP A 427 0.03 -10.78 -10.93
C TRP A 427 -1.40 -10.88 -11.49
N ALA A 428 -1.97 -9.73 -11.89
CA ALA A 428 -3.30 -9.70 -12.52
C ALA A 428 -3.31 -10.42 -13.89
N ALA A 429 -2.18 -10.35 -14.61
CA ALA A 429 -1.94 -10.98 -15.90
C ALA A 429 -0.42 -11.11 -16.11
N ASN A 430 0.06 -12.13 -16.84
CA ASN A 430 1.48 -12.29 -17.14
C ASN A 430 1.97 -11.35 -18.26
N VAL A 431 1.05 -10.83 -19.07
CA VAL A 431 1.28 -9.71 -19.99
C VAL A 431 0.02 -8.87 -20.08
N PHE A 432 0.17 -7.56 -20.07
CA PHE A 432 -0.95 -6.61 -20.21
C PHE A 432 -0.47 -5.24 -20.64
N THR A 433 -1.38 -4.47 -21.25
CA THR A 433 -1.16 -3.06 -21.55
C THR A 433 -1.60 -2.21 -20.36
N GLU A 434 -0.70 -1.41 -19.84
CA GLU A 434 -0.96 -0.48 -18.76
C GLU A 434 -0.91 0.97 -19.25
N GLN A 435 -2.01 1.68 -19.10
CA GLN A 435 -2.08 3.11 -19.37
C GLN A 435 -1.90 3.88 -18.06
N THR A 436 -0.92 4.76 -18.02
CA THR A 436 -0.61 5.61 -16.88
C THR A 436 -0.54 7.08 -17.30
N ALA A 437 -0.53 8.00 -16.34
CA ALA A 437 -0.24 9.42 -16.61
C ALA A 437 1.15 9.64 -17.23
N LYS A 438 2.04 8.64 -17.18
CA LYS A 438 3.42 8.67 -17.69
C LYS A 438 3.54 8.07 -19.10
N GLY A 439 2.51 7.39 -19.60
CA GLY A 439 2.46 6.75 -20.91
C GLY A 439 1.78 5.38 -20.88
N THR A 440 1.70 4.74 -22.04
CA THR A 440 1.20 3.37 -22.22
C THR A 440 2.38 2.41 -22.31
N PHE A 441 2.35 1.32 -21.55
CA PHE A 441 3.42 0.33 -21.47
C PHE A 441 2.84 -1.07 -21.67
N ILE A 442 3.55 -1.94 -22.37
CA ILE A 442 3.31 -3.38 -22.34
C ILE A 442 4.15 -3.94 -21.21
N ARG A 443 3.48 -4.40 -20.16
CA ARG A 443 4.14 -5.07 -19.03
C ARG A 443 4.14 -6.57 -19.27
N ARG A 444 5.30 -7.19 -19.15
CA ARG A 444 5.48 -8.64 -19.11
C ARG A 444 5.98 -9.06 -17.75
N ASN A 445 5.56 -10.23 -17.30
CA ASN A 445 6.11 -10.84 -16.09
C ASN A 445 7.57 -11.23 -16.32
N PRO A 446 8.54 -10.61 -15.63
CA PRO A 446 9.97 -10.83 -15.91
C PRO A 446 10.44 -12.24 -15.56
N GLU A 447 9.82 -12.88 -14.57
CA GLU A 447 10.20 -14.26 -14.19
C GLU A 447 9.70 -15.28 -15.22
N LEU A 448 8.51 -15.08 -15.77
CA LEU A 448 8.01 -15.90 -16.87
C LEU A 448 8.86 -15.73 -18.14
N GLU A 449 9.31 -14.50 -18.42
CA GLU A 449 10.22 -14.26 -19.54
C GLU A 449 11.53 -15.03 -19.42
N LYS A 450 12.09 -15.16 -18.21
CA LYS A 450 13.28 -16.01 -17.95
C LYS A 450 12.99 -17.48 -18.25
N VAL A 451 11.83 -17.99 -17.84
CA VAL A 451 11.41 -19.37 -18.16
C VAL A 451 11.33 -19.54 -19.68
N PHE A 452 10.65 -18.64 -20.39
CA PHE A 452 10.48 -18.71 -21.84
C PHE A 452 11.81 -18.68 -22.60
N ARG A 453 12.75 -17.84 -22.15
CA ARG A 453 14.12 -17.83 -22.71
C ARG A 453 14.81 -19.17 -22.52
N LYS A 454 14.67 -19.79 -21.35
CA LYS A 454 15.32 -21.06 -21.01
C LYS A 454 14.78 -22.24 -21.82
N ILE A 455 13.46 -22.25 -22.12
CA ILE A 455 12.81 -23.31 -22.89
C ILE A 455 12.66 -22.97 -24.39
N GLY A 456 13.14 -21.81 -24.84
CA GLY A 456 13.24 -21.46 -26.26
C GLY A 456 11.96 -20.89 -26.89
N ILE A 457 10.95 -20.49 -26.11
CA ILE A 457 9.68 -19.95 -26.61
C ILE A 457 9.47 -18.45 -26.36
N ASN A 458 10.54 -17.72 -26.03
CA ASN A 458 10.44 -16.26 -25.79
C ASN A 458 10.36 -15.49 -27.11
N ASN A 459 9.25 -15.59 -27.80
CA ASN A 459 8.98 -14.94 -29.08
C ASN A 459 7.67 -14.13 -29.04
N LYS A 460 7.45 -13.33 -30.08
CA LYS A 460 6.28 -12.46 -30.15
C LYS A 460 4.97 -13.24 -30.17
N GLU A 461 4.92 -14.33 -30.89
CA GLU A 461 3.72 -15.16 -31.05
C GLU A 461 3.22 -15.72 -29.70
N THR A 462 4.12 -16.25 -28.88
CA THR A 462 3.81 -16.73 -27.53
C THR A 462 3.24 -15.62 -26.65
N TRP A 463 3.86 -14.42 -26.65
CA TRP A 463 3.36 -13.29 -25.85
C TRP A 463 2.04 -12.72 -26.36
N ASP A 464 1.82 -12.69 -27.68
CA ASP A 464 0.56 -12.23 -28.28
C ASP A 464 -0.59 -13.21 -27.92
N LYS A 465 -0.32 -14.52 -27.91
CA LYS A 465 -1.28 -15.54 -27.47
C LYS A 465 -1.67 -15.32 -25.99
N ILE A 466 -0.70 -15.18 -25.10
CA ILE A 466 -0.97 -14.91 -23.67
C ILE A 466 -1.77 -13.61 -23.49
N LEU A 467 -1.46 -12.56 -24.26
CA LEU A 467 -2.20 -11.30 -24.21
C LEU A 467 -3.67 -11.47 -24.65
N GLN A 468 -3.92 -12.26 -25.70
CA GLN A 468 -5.27 -12.58 -26.19
C GLN A 468 -6.06 -13.39 -25.15
N ASP A 469 -5.39 -14.28 -24.42
CA ASP A 469 -5.98 -15.11 -23.35
C ASP A 469 -6.05 -14.36 -22.00
N GLY A 470 -6.06 -13.02 -22.01
CA GLY A 470 -6.18 -12.17 -20.81
C GLY A 470 -4.99 -12.26 -19.85
N GLY A 471 -3.84 -12.68 -20.34
CA GLY A 471 -2.59 -12.82 -19.58
C GLY A 471 -2.38 -14.20 -18.95
N SER A 472 -3.24 -15.18 -19.26
CA SER A 472 -3.13 -16.57 -18.81
C SER A 472 -2.04 -17.34 -19.57
N VAL A 473 -1.40 -18.29 -18.91
CA VAL A 473 -0.45 -19.24 -19.51
C VAL A 473 -1.05 -20.64 -19.67
N GLN A 474 -2.33 -20.83 -19.29
CA GLN A 474 -2.92 -22.17 -19.23
C GLN A 474 -3.00 -22.85 -20.59
N ASP A 475 -3.17 -22.10 -21.68
CA ASP A 475 -3.28 -22.62 -23.04
C ASP A 475 -1.94 -22.69 -23.80
N ILE A 476 -0.81 -22.49 -23.12
CA ILE A 476 0.53 -22.63 -23.70
C ILE A 476 0.98 -24.09 -23.55
N ALA A 477 0.80 -24.90 -24.61
CA ALA A 477 1.08 -26.34 -24.58
C ALA A 477 2.54 -26.70 -24.28
N GLU A 478 3.47 -25.86 -24.71
CA GLU A 478 4.91 -26.04 -24.48
C GLU A 478 5.26 -26.09 -22.98
N LEU A 479 4.42 -25.50 -22.11
CA LEU A 479 4.59 -25.51 -20.66
C LEU A 479 4.14 -26.80 -19.97
N ASP A 480 3.37 -27.67 -20.63
CA ASP A 480 2.84 -28.90 -20.03
C ASP A 480 3.91 -29.90 -19.57
N ASN A 481 5.09 -29.78 -20.15
CA ASN A 481 6.22 -30.63 -19.82
C ASN A 481 7.24 -29.99 -18.88
N TRP A 482 6.90 -28.86 -18.24
CA TRP A 482 7.84 -28.16 -17.38
C TRP A 482 7.28 -27.92 -15.98
N GLY A 483 8.10 -28.23 -14.98
CA GLY A 483 7.81 -27.97 -13.57
C GLY A 483 9.04 -27.54 -12.80
N PHE A 484 8.82 -27.11 -11.57
CA PHE A 484 9.89 -26.80 -10.63
C PHE A 484 10.02 -27.93 -9.62
N ILE A 485 11.25 -28.41 -9.39
CA ILE A 485 11.60 -29.32 -8.31
C ILE A 485 12.67 -28.64 -7.46
N ASN A 486 12.40 -28.41 -6.19
CA ASN A 486 13.28 -27.65 -5.29
C ASN A 486 13.73 -26.30 -5.89
N GLY A 487 12.81 -25.60 -6.54
CA GLY A 487 13.05 -24.30 -7.20
C GLY A 487 13.80 -24.36 -8.53
N LYS A 488 14.17 -25.55 -9.02
CA LYS A 488 14.87 -25.71 -10.30
C LYS A 488 13.91 -26.09 -11.42
N LEU A 489 13.86 -25.28 -12.47
CA LEU A 489 13.07 -25.57 -13.68
C LEU A 489 13.59 -26.87 -14.34
N THR A 490 12.73 -27.87 -14.43
CA THR A 490 13.02 -29.23 -14.86
C THR A 490 12.03 -29.69 -15.93
N ASN A 491 12.51 -30.34 -17.00
CA ASN A 491 11.65 -30.95 -17.99
C ASN A 491 11.07 -32.27 -17.44
N ARG A 492 9.87 -32.60 -17.82
CA ARG A 492 9.17 -33.83 -17.41
C ARG A 492 9.98 -35.10 -17.73
N ALA A 493 10.70 -35.10 -18.85
CA ALA A 493 11.54 -36.22 -19.26
C ALA A 493 12.72 -36.48 -18.29
N ASP A 494 13.12 -35.44 -17.52
CA ASP A 494 14.22 -35.53 -16.55
C ASP A 494 13.73 -35.76 -15.11
N MET A 495 12.41 -35.93 -14.92
CA MET A 495 11.80 -36.15 -13.60
C MET A 495 11.77 -37.65 -13.25
N THR A 496 11.95 -37.99 -11.98
CA THR A 496 11.90 -39.35 -11.46
C THR A 496 10.49 -39.74 -10.99
N GLU A 497 10.18 -41.04 -10.93
CA GLU A 497 8.92 -41.54 -10.33
C GLU A 497 8.69 -40.96 -8.92
N SER A 498 9.74 -40.91 -8.10
CA SER A 498 9.68 -40.34 -6.74
C SER A 498 9.18 -38.89 -6.71
N ASN A 499 9.55 -38.06 -7.72
CA ASN A 499 9.07 -36.68 -7.77
C ASN A 499 7.53 -36.62 -7.97
N PHE A 500 6.96 -37.56 -8.72
CA PHE A 500 5.51 -37.64 -8.92
C PHE A 500 4.80 -38.21 -7.69
N GLU A 501 5.32 -39.29 -7.09
CA GLU A 501 4.74 -39.94 -5.90
C GLU A 501 4.72 -39.01 -4.70
N ASN A 502 5.80 -38.26 -4.47
CA ASN A 502 5.91 -37.33 -3.35
C ASN A 502 5.26 -35.95 -3.62
N LYS A 503 4.68 -35.74 -4.80
CA LYS A 503 4.09 -34.45 -5.21
C LYS A 503 5.05 -33.26 -5.07
N GLU A 504 6.32 -33.48 -5.40
CA GLU A 504 7.39 -32.48 -5.28
C GLU A 504 7.43 -31.49 -6.47
N ILE A 505 6.50 -31.61 -7.41
CA ILE A 505 6.49 -30.83 -8.67
C ILE A 505 5.51 -29.69 -8.57
N ASP A 506 6.02 -28.45 -8.58
CA ASP A 506 5.23 -27.26 -8.86
C ASP A 506 5.23 -27.00 -10.38
N TRP A 507 4.14 -27.33 -11.07
CA TRP A 507 4.03 -27.13 -12.51
C TRP A 507 4.10 -25.64 -12.88
N VAL A 508 4.83 -25.32 -13.96
CA VAL A 508 5.00 -23.92 -14.42
C VAL A 508 3.64 -23.21 -14.57
N LYS A 509 2.64 -23.86 -15.12
CA LYS A 509 1.29 -23.31 -15.26
C LYS A 509 0.65 -22.95 -13.90
N ASN A 510 0.92 -23.69 -12.83
CA ASN A 510 0.43 -23.38 -11.49
C ASN A 510 1.19 -22.22 -10.84
N VAL A 511 2.52 -22.18 -11.02
CA VAL A 511 3.39 -21.10 -10.49
C VAL A 511 3.06 -19.75 -11.13
N TYR A 512 2.65 -19.75 -12.40
CA TYR A 512 2.34 -18.52 -13.15
C TYR A 512 0.83 -18.26 -13.34
N LYS A 513 -0.03 -18.84 -12.49
CA LYS A 513 -1.43 -18.46 -12.40
C LYS A 513 -1.59 -16.97 -12.15
N THR A 514 -2.55 -16.37 -12.83
CA THR A 514 -2.97 -14.99 -12.61
C THR A 514 -3.92 -14.88 -11.42
N PHE A 515 -4.16 -13.66 -10.92
CA PHE A 515 -5.13 -13.40 -9.84
C PHE A 515 -6.49 -14.09 -10.03
N LYS A 516 -7.00 -14.10 -11.27
CA LYS A 516 -8.30 -14.70 -11.58
C LYS A 516 -8.31 -16.22 -11.52
N GLU A 517 -7.15 -16.85 -11.68
CA GLU A 517 -6.97 -18.31 -11.72
C GLU A 517 -6.63 -18.89 -10.34
N ILE A 518 -6.12 -18.06 -9.44
CA ILE A 518 -5.77 -18.45 -8.07
C ILE A 518 -7.02 -18.63 -7.23
N ASN A 519 -7.04 -19.71 -6.42
CA ASN A 519 -8.09 -19.92 -5.43
C ASN A 519 -8.09 -18.79 -4.41
N GLN A 520 -9.17 -18.01 -4.36
CA GLN A 520 -9.31 -16.85 -3.50
C GLN A 520 -9.24 -17.20 -1.99
N LEU A 521 -9.58 -18.43 -1.61
CA LEU A 521 -9.44 -18.88 -0.22
C LEU A 521 -7.96 -18.97 0.21
N ASP A 522 -7.05 -19.33 -0.68
CA ASP A 522 -5.62 -19.34 -0.36
C ASP A 522 -5.07 -17.93 -0.18
N LEU A 523 -5.58 -16.96 -0.93
CA LEU A 523 -5.30 -15.53 -0.75
C LEU A 523 -5.71 -15.06 0.65
N VAL A 524 -6.93 -15.40 1.08
CA VAL A 524 -7.46 -15.06 2.41
C VAL A 524 -6.66 -15.77 3.52
N ARG A 525 -6.30 -17.04 3.33
CA ARG A 525 -5.48 -17.79 4.29
C ARG A 525 -4.10 -17.14 4.50
N GLN A 526 -3.42 -16.78 3.42
CA GLN A 526 -2.14 -16.08 3.50
C GLN A 526 -2.29 -14.71 4.18
N ALA A 527 -3.36 -13.97 3.88
CA ALA A 527 -3.67 -12.71 4.57
C ALA A 527 -3.81 -12.92 6.09
N GLY A 528 -4.56 -13.94 6.52
CA GLY A 528 -4.72 -14.30 7.94
C GLY A 528 -3.40 -14.69 8.61
N ILE A 529 -2.50 -15.38 7.91
CA ILE A 529 -1.17 -15.73 8.44
C ILE A 529 -0.33 -14.46 8.63
N ARG A 530 -0.30 -13.58 7.63
CA ARG A 530 0.46 -12.31 7.70
C ARG A 530 -0.05 -11.38 8.79
N GLN A 531 -1.37 -11.33 9.00
CA GLN A 531 -1.99 -10.42 9.97
C GLN A 531 -1.47 -10.62 11.40
N GLN A 532 -0.93 -11.79 11.74
CA GLN A 532 -0.30 -12.05 13.04
C GLN A 532 0.97 -11.22 13.27
N TYR A 533 1.57 -10.68 12.21
CA TYR A 533 2.85 -9.95 12.22
C TYR A 533 2.72 -8.49 11.80
N ILE A 534 1.53 -8.06 11.34
CA ILE A 534 1.27 -6.72 10.82
C ILE A 534 0.41 -5.96 11.82
N ASP A 535 0.72 -4.69 12.04
CA ASP A 535 0.00 -3.82 13.00
C ASP A 535 -1.26 -3.21 12.41
N GLN A 536 -1.29 -3.09 11.09
CA GLN A 536 -2.30 -2.31 10.38
C GLN A 536 -2.93 -3.07 9.22
#